data_aa23551cfd4c734fb693390ca1e1ce26
#
_entry.id   aa23551cfd4c734fb693390ca1e1ce26
#
_cell.length_a   1.000
_cell.length_b   1.000
_cell.length_c   1.000
_cell.angle_alpha   90.00
_cell.angle_beta   90.00
_cell.angle_gamma   90.00
#
_symmetry.space_group_name_H-M   'P 1'
#
loop_
_entity.id
_entity.type
_entity.pdbx_description
1 polymer ?
#
loop_
_entity_poly.entity_id
_entity_poly.type
_entity_poly.pdbx_seq_one_letter_code
_entity_poly.pdbx_strand_id
1 'polypeptide(L)'
;MGTLRLGDTAPDFTQESTDGPVSFHQWAGDSWVVLFSHPADFTPVCTTELGKTAALSSEFAKRNVKPIAVSVDPLDKHGKWVSDINDTQGTTVNFPILADADKTVANLYDMIHPNASTTATVRSVFIIDPKKIIRTTFTYPASTGRNFDEILRVIDSLQLTDSHKVATPANWKDGDDVVIVPSIQDPAELAQRFPKGFTAVRPYLRITPQPNK
;
A
#
# COMPACT_ATOMS: atom_id res chain seq x y z
N MET A 1 9.60 6.99 19.82
CA MET A 1 8.21 6.58 19.51
C MET A 1 8.19 5.06 19.33
N GLY A 2 7.10 4.37 19.64
CA GLY A 2 6.99 2.93 19.38
C GLY A 2 6.76 2.68 17.88
N THR A 3 7.09 1.47 17.42
CA THR A 3 6.80 1.01 16.06
C THR A 3 5.30 1.08 15.76
N LEU A 4 4.92 1.66 14.62
CA LEU A 4 3.52 1.73 14.18
C LEU A 4 2.95 0.32 13.91
N ARG A 5 1.70 0.09 14.35
CA ARG A 5 1.03 -1.20 14.25
C ARG A 5 -0.25 -1.12 13.42
N LEU A 6 -0.76 -2.29 13.04
CA LEU A 6 -2.06 -2.38 12.37
C LEU A 6 -3.16 -1.84 13.29
N GLY A 7 -4.00 -0.96 12.77
CA GLY A 7 -5.04 -0.27 13.51
C GLY A 7 -4.64 1.08 14.09
N ASP A 8 -3.34 1.42 14.10
CA ASP A 8 -2.90 2.74 14.50
C ASP A 8 -3.30 3.80 13.46
N THR A 9 -3.54 5.02 13.92
CA THR A 9 -3.69 6.16 13.00
C THR A 9 -2.33 6.49 12.39
N ALA A 10 -2.26 6.55 11.07
CA ALA A 10 -1.09 7.00 10.34
C ALA A 10 -0.74 8.44 10.74
N PRO A 11 0.45 8.71 11.25
CA PRO A 11 0.84 10.05 11.66
C PRO A 11 0.74 11.06 10.52
N ASP A 12 0.22 12.26 10.81
CA ASP A 12 0.22 13.36 9.85
C ASP A 12 1.59 14.04 9.79
N PHE A 13 1.91 14.60 8.64
CA PHE A 13 3.15 15.36 8.41
C PHE A 13 2.96 16.37 7.28
N THR A 14 3.87 17.33 7.20
CA THR A 14 4.04 18.20 6.03
C THR A 14 5.49 18.10 5.57
N GLN A 15 5.70 17.76 4.28
CA GLN A 15 7.03 17.54 3.70
C GLN A 15 7.07 18.04 2.25
N GLU A 16 8.22 18.56 1.83
CA GLU A 16 8.48 18.91 0.44
C GLU A 16 8.51 17.67 -0.46
N SER A 17 8.03 17.79 -1.69
CA SER A 17 8.02 16.71 -2.66
C SER A 17 8.26 17.21 -4.09
N THR A 18 8.41 16.27 -5.02
CA THR A 18 8.53 16.57 -6.46
C THR A 18 7.31 17.33 -7.03
N ASP A 19 6.17 17.25 -6.38
CA ASP A 19 4.91 17.90 -6.78
C ASP A 19 4.56 19.11 -5.90
N GLY A 20 5.55 19.64 -5.15
CA GLY A 20 5.38 20.70 -4.15
C GLY A 20 5.13 20.14 -2.74
N PRO A 21 4.86 21.02 -1.75
CA PRO A 21 4.66 20.61 -0.37
C PRO A 21 3.40 19.75 -0.22
N VAL A 22 3.55 18.62 0.48
CA VAL A 22 2.47 17.67 0.79
C VAL A 22 2.13 17.76 2.27
N SER A 23 0.91 18.20 2.60
CA SER A 23 0.27 17.99 3.90
C SER A 23 -0.48 16.67 3.84
N PHE A 24 0.05 15.63 4.48
CA PHE A 24 -0.25 14.24 4.17
C PHE A 24 -1.74 13.87 4.32
N HIS A 25 -2.36 14.16 5.45
CA HIS A 25 -3.79 13.83 5.65
C HIS A 25 -4.70 14.61 4.69
N GLN A 26 -4.39 15.89 4.43
CA GLN A 26 -5.13 16.71 3.47
C GLN A 26 -4.96 16.20 2.05
N TRP A 27 -3.73 15.88 1.65
CA TRP A 27 -3.41 15.32 0.34
C TRP A 27 -4.07 13.97 0.10
N ALA A 28 -4.07 13.09 1.11
CA ALA A 28 -4.71 11.78 1.04
C ALA A 28 -6.23 11.92 0.82
N GLY A 29 -6.90 12.89 1.47
CA GLY A 29 -8.35 13.07 1.38
C GLY A 29 -9.09 11.76 1.71
N ASP A 30 -10.07 11.38 0.89
CA ASP A 30 -10.86 10.14 1.04
C ASP A 30 -10.29 8.96 0.24
N SER A 31 -9.01 9.03 -0.13
CA SER A 31 -8.34 7.94 -0.86
C SER A 31 -7.60 7.00 0.10
N TRP A 32 -7.45 5.76 -0.34
CA TRP A 32 -6.42 4.88 0.18
C TRP A 32 -5.04 5.43 -0.18
N VAL A 33 -4.03 5.10 0.62
CA VAL A 33 -2.65 5.51 0.36
C VAL A 33 -1.72 4.31 0.44
N VAL A 34 -0.78 4.25 -0.50
CA VAL A 34 0.42 3.41 -0.40
C VAL A 34 1.60 4.34 -0.17
N LEU A 35 1.98 4.51 1.10
CA LEU A 35 3.20 5.22 1.48
C LEU A 35 4.35 4.23 1.51
N PHE A 36 5.39 4.48 0.71
CA PHE A 36 6.51 3.55 0.63
C PHE A 36 7.86 4.27 0.59
N SER A 37 8.84 3.73 1.31
CA SER A 37 10.20 4.25 1.32
C SER A 37 11.11 3.53 0.33
N HIS A 38 12.13 4.22 -0.15
CA HIS A 38 13.24 3.63 -0.92
C HIS A 38 14.58 4.10 -0.37
N PRO A 39 15.62 3.24 -0.38
CA PRO A 39 16.90 3.54 0.26
C PRO A 39 17.63 4.77 -0.28
N ALA A 40 17.72 4.94 -1.60
CA ALA A 40 18.40 6.05 -2.22
C ALA A 40 18.06 6.22 -3.71
N ASP A 41 18.05 7.46 -4.16
CA ASP A 41 17.94 7.83 -5.57
C ASP A 41 19.15 7.35 -6.38
N PHE A 42 18.99 7.21 -7.69
CA PHE A 42 20.01 6.75 -8.62
C PHE A 42 20.57 5.37 -8.30
N THR A 43 19.68 4.47 -7.78
CA THR A 43 20.03 3.08 -7.51
C THR A 43 19.18 2.13 -8.36
N PRO A 44 19.70 0.96 -8.77
CA PRO A 44 19.03 0.10 -9.75
C PRO A 44 17.65 -0.36 -9.29
N VAL A 45 17.54 -0.94 -8.09
CA VAL A 45 16.27 -1.50 -7.59
C VAL A 45 15.25 -0.41 -7.37
N CYS A 46 15.63 0.74 -6.80
CA CYS A 46 14.72 1.86 -6.58
C CYS A 46 14.16 2.40 -7.90
N THR A 47 15.00 2.51 -8.94
CA THR A 47 14.58 2.92 -10.29
C THR A 47 13.50 1.99 -10.84
N THR A 48 13.69 0.67 -10.74
CA THR A 48 12.68 -0.30 -11.19
C THR A 48 11.39 -0.23 -10.38
N GLU A 49 11.46 0.02 -9.08
CA GLU A 49 10.28 0.11 -8.21
C GLU A 49 9.44 1.35 -8.51
N LEU A 50 10.05 2.53 -8.64
CA LEU A 50 9.33 3.75 -8.95
C LEU A 50 8.75 3.71 -10.37
N GLY A 51 9.50 3.17 -11.33
CA GLY A 51 9.00 2.92 -12.67
C GLY A 51 7.80 1.97 -12.69
N LYS A 52 7.86 0.86 -11.94
CA LYS A 52 6.72 -0.07 -11.82
C LYS A 52 5.51 0.60 -11.16
N THR A 53 5.72 1.41 -10.13
CA THR A 53 4.64 2.18 -9.47
C THR A 53 3.96 3.12 -10.47
N ALA A 54 4.74 3.86 -11.26
CA ALA A 54 4.22 4.75 -12.29
C ALA A 54 3.45 3.99 -13.38
N ALA A 55 3.96 2.86 -13.84
CA ALA A 55 3.30 2.01 -14.83
C ALA A 55 1.96 1.43 -14.32
N LEU A 56 1.80 1.27 -13.01
CA LEU A 56 0.58 0.80 -12.37
C LEU A 56 -0.40 1.92 -11.97
N SER A 57 -0.18 3.15 -12.41
CA SER A 57 -1.01 4.31 -12.01
C SER A 57 -2.50 4.11 -12.26
N SER A 58 -2.88 3.52 -13.38
CA SER A 58 -4.28 3.20 -13.69
C SER A 58 -4.86 2.14 -12.74
N GLU A 59 -4.05 1.18 -12.30
CA GLU A 59 -4.50 0.15 -11.35
C GLU A 59 -4.69 0.72 -9.95
N PHE A 60 -3.82 1.64 -9.53
CA PHE A 60 -4.02 2.39 -8.29
C PHE A 60 -5.26 3.29 -8.36
N ALA A 61 -5.44 4.02 -9.47
CA ALA A 61 -6.59 4.90 -9.65
C ALA A 61 -7.93 4.16 -9.63
N LYS A 62 -8.04 2.99 -10.28
CA LYS A 62 -9.24 2.13 -10.24
C LYS A 62 -9.67 1.75 -8.82
N ARG A 63 -8.73 1.68 -7.88
CA ARG A 63 -8.94 1.31 -6.48
C ARG A 63 -9.06 2.52 -5.56
N ASN A 64 -9.10 3.74 -6.09
CA ASN A 64 -9.01 4.98 -5.32
C ASN A 64 -7.80 5.00 -4.39
N VAL A 65 -6.62 4.63 -4.91
CA VAL A 65 -5.36 4.58 -4.16
C VAL A 65 -4.41 5.63 -4.70
N LYS A 66 -3.77 6.37 -3.81
CA LYS A 66 -2.69 7.33 -4.11
C LYS A 66 -1.35 6.75 -3.64
N PRO A 67 -0.42 6.42 -4.54
CA PRO A 67 0.95 6.09 -4.16
C PRO A 67 1.74 7.36 -3.80
N ILE A 68 2.64 7.26 -2.84
CA ILE A 68 3.57 8.31 -2.44
C ILE A 68 4.87 7.67 -1.96
N ALA A 69 5.98 8.11 -2.53
CA ALA A 69 7.30 7.62 -2.17
C ALA A 69 8.01 8.55 -1.19
N VAL A 70 8.97 8.03 -0.42
CA VAL A 70 9.83 8.82 0.45
C VAL A 70 11.25 8.28 0.48
N SER A 71 12.23 9.15 0.46
CA SER A 71 13.61 8.85 0.84
C SER A 71 14.27 10.03 1.54
N VAL A 72 15.41 9.78 2.14
CA VAL A 72 16.23 10.82 2.82
C VAL A 72 17.06 11.64 1.83
N ASP A 73 16.88 11.47 0.53
CA ASP A 73 17.54 12.28 -0.49
C ASP A 73 16.90 13.68 -0.60
N PRO A 74 17.65 14.71 -1.00
CA PRO A 74 17.14 16.06 -1.16
C PRO A 74 16.33 16.23 -2.45
N LEU A 75 15.44 17.22 -2.47
CA LEU A 75 14.49 17.48 -3.54
C LEU A 75 15.11 17.64 -4.94
N ASP A 76 16.23 18.34 -5.04
CA ASP A 76 16.93 18.55 -6.31
C ASP A 76 17.47 17.25 -6.91
N LYS A 77 17.79 16.26 -6.08
CA LYS A 77 18.20 14.93 -6.49
C LYS A 77 17.02 14.14 -7.06
N HIS A 78 15.86 14.16 -6.38
CA HIS A 78 14.63 13.55 -6.89
C HIS A 78 14.24 14.08 -8.26
N GLY A 79 14.24 15.40 -8.45
CA GLY A 79 13.86 16.01 -9.72
C GLY A 79 14.74 15.57 -10.90
N LYS A 80 16.05 15.39 -10.68
CA LYS A 80 16.97 14.86 -11.70
C LYS A 80 16.75 13.38 -11.97
N TRP A 81 16.48 12.60 -10.92
CA TRP A 81 16.30 11.15 -11.04
C TRP A 81 14.98 10.76 -11.70
N VAL A 82 13.92 11.54 -11.56
CA VAL A 82 12.62 11.31 -12.23
C VAL A 82 12.80 11.19 -13.75
N SER A 83 13.67 12.01 -14.37
CA SER A 83 13.98 11.91 -15.81
C SER A 83 14.58 10.54 -16.16
N ASP A 84 15.56 10.07 -15.37
CA ASP A 84 16.21 8.78 -15.60
C ASP A 84 15.22 7.61 -15.41
N ILE A 85 14.31 7.70 -14.42
CA ILE A 85 13.25 6.70 -14.23
C ILE A 85 12.37 6.66 -15.48
N ASN A 86 11.91 7.81 -15.94
CA ASN A 86 11.01 7.89 -17.09
C ASN A 86 11.65 7.29 -18.34
N ASP A 87 12.91 7.66 -18.61
CA ASP A 87 13.65 7.18 -19.77
C ASP A 87 13.94 5.67 -19.69
N THR A 88 14.43 5.20 -18.55
CA THR A 88 14.89 3.80 -18.42
C THR A 88 13.75 2.82 -18.25
N GLN A 89 12.61 3.24 -17.68
CA GLN A 89 11.44 2.38 -17.43
C GLN A 89 10.32 2.57 -18.45
N GLY A 90 10.46 3.51 -19.40
CA GLY A 90 9.46 3.78 -20.44
C GLY A 90 8.12 4.22 -19.87
N THR A 91 8.12 5.03 -18.83
CA THR A 91 6.92 5.46 -18.09
C THR A 91 7.04 6.94 -17.72
N THR A 92 6.04 7.48 -17.06
CA THR A 92 6.07 8.83 -16.48
C THR A 92 5.71 8.74 -15.01
N VAL A 93 6.64 9.13 -14.12
CA VAL A 93 6.38 9.25 -12.70
C VAL A 93 5.29 10.30 -12.49
N ASN A 94 4.20 9.91 -11.85
CA ASN A 94 2.98 10.70 -11.70
C ASN A 94 2.44 10.67 -10.27
N PHE A 95 3.33 10.52 -9.32
CA PHE A 95 3.06 10.54 -7.89
C PHE A 95 4.19 11.28 -7.17
N PRO A 96 3.92 11.93 -6.01
CA PRO A 96 4.94 12.67 -5.29
C PRO A 96 6.01 11.77 -4.69
N ILE A 97 7.26 12.26 -4.73
CA ILE A 97 8.41 11.70 -4.02
C ILE A 97 8.79 12.72 -2.94
N LEU A 98 8.63 12.33 -1.68
CA LEU A 98 8.95 13.18 -0.52
C LEU A 98 10.47 13.28 -0.31
N ALA A 99 10.96 14.50 -0.17
CA ALA A 99 12.35 14.82 0.12
C ALA A 99 12.55 14.94 1.64
N ASP A 100 12.86 13.82 2.29
CA ASP A 100 12.93 13.71 3.76
C ASP A 100 14.39 13.78 4.27
N ALA A 101 15.14 14.79 3.81
CA ALA A 101 16.56 14.93 4.15
C ALA A 101 16.81 15.09 5.68
N ASP A 102 15.86 15.64 6.40
CA ASP A 102 15.88 15.77 7.87
C ASP A 102 15.40 14.51 8.60
N LYS A 103 14.97 13.47 7.85
CA LYS A 103 14.48 12.18 8.37
C LYS A 103 13.22 12.29 9.23
N THR A 104 12.44 13.34 9.10
CA THR A 104 11.24 13.56 9.89
C THR A 104 10.20 12.46 9.60
N VAL A 105 9.85 12.23 8.34
CA VAL A 105 8.88 11.19 7.95
C VAL A 105 9.45 9.79 8.17
N ALA A 106 10.72 9.57 7.82
CA ALA A 106 11.38 8.27 7.98
C ALA A 106 11.41 7.83 9.46
N ASN A 107 11.68 8.74 10.38
CA ASN A 107 11.65 8.44 11.82
C ASN A 107 10.22 8.29 12.35
N LEU A 108 9.29 9.11 11.87
CA LEU A 108 7.88 9.06 12.27
C LEU A 108 7.23 7.71 11.95
N TYR A 109 7.60 7.13 10.80
CA TYR A 109 7.11 5.85 10.31
C TYR A 109 8.06 4.67 10.55
N ASP A 110 9.12 4.85 11.36
CA ASP A 110 10.11 3.80 11.70
C ASP A 110 10.69 3.11 10.45
N MET A 111 11.05 3.93 9.44
CA MET A 111 11.58 3.44 8.16
C MET A 111 13.10 3.28 8.14
N ILE A 112 13.80 3.73 9.19
CA ILE A 112 15.25 3.58 9.35
C ILE A 112 15.49 2.50 10.39
N HIS A 113 16.05 1.37 9.96
CA HIS A 113 16.38 0.24 10.82
C HIS A 113 17.87 0.23 11.11
N PRO A 114 18.33 0.59 12.32
CA PRO A 114 19.76 0.82 12.61
C PRO A 114 20.67 -0.37 12.29
N ASN A 115 20.17 -1.60 12.43
CA ASN A 115 20.93 -2.80 12.10
C ASN A 115 21.01 -3.10 10.58
N ALA A 116 20.17 -2.43 9.77
CA ALA A 116 20.22 -2.53 8.31
C ALA A 116 20.94 -1.32 7.70
N SER A 117 20.61 -0.10 8.17
CA SER A 117 21.26 1.16 7.77
C SER A 117 20.95 2.23 8.82
N THR A 118 21.94 3.07 9.14
CA THR A 118 21.74 4.24 10.01
C THR A 118 21.48 5.53 9.22
N THR A 119 21.65 5.51 7.91
CA THR A 119 21.59 6.70 7.06
C THR A 119 20.49 6.67 6.02
N ALA A 120 20.05 5.50 5.58
CA ALA A 120 19.02 5.32 4.56
C ALA A 120 17.82 4.55 5.11
N THR A 121 16.66 4.74 4.51
CA THR A 121 15.47 3.95 4.82
C THR A 121 15.62 2.51 4.29
N VAL A 122 14.95 1.55 4.93
CA VAL A 122 14.64 0.24 4.32
C VAL A 122 13.49 0.41 3.31
N ARG A 123 13.06 -0.68 2.66
CA ARG A 123 11.90 -0.66 1.75
C ARG A 123 10.61 -0.95 2.52
N SER A 124 10.15 0.02 3.29
CA SER A 124 8.86 -0.08 3.99
C SER A 124 7.70 0.25 3.06
N VAL A 125 6.55 -0.36 3.33
CA VAL A 125 5.25 -0.04 2.71
C VAL A 125 4.22 0.04 3.80
N PHE A 126 3.41 1.10 3.78
CA PHE A 126 2.23 1.26 4.61
C PHE A 126 1.00 1.40 3.71
N ILE A 127 0.04 0.48 3.83
CA ILE A 127 -1.27 0.61 3.22
C ILE A 127 -2.19 1.26 4.25
N ILE A 128 -2.69 2.43 3.91
CA ILE A 128 -3.45 3.31 4.79
C ILE A 128 -4.83 3.52 4.19
N ASP A 129 -5.89 3.34 4.98
CA ASP A 129 -7.26 3.50 4.51
C ASP A 129 -7.72 4.98 4.49
N PRO A 130 -8.90 5.30 3.93
CA PRO A 130 -9.44 6.67 3.92
C PRO A 130 -9.60 7.32 5.30
N LYS A 131 -9.74 6.53 6.35
CA LYS A 131 -9.81 6.99 7.75
C LYS A 131 -8.44 7.23 8.36
N LYS A 132 -7.37 7.11 7.57
CA LYS A 132 -5.98 7.24 8.00
C LYS A 132 -5.53 6.11 8.93
N ILE A 133 -6.16 4.94 8.85
CA ILE A 133 -5.76 3.78 9.65
C ILE A 133 -4.78 2.91 8.86
N ILE A 134 -3.70 2.51 9.52
CA ILE A 134 -2.72 1.57 8.97
C ILE A 134 -3.35 0.18 8.92
N ARG A 135 -3.50 -0.35 7.70
CA ARG A 135 -4.17 -1.63 7.46
C ARG A 135 -3.19 -2.77 7.21
N THR A 136 -2.05 -2.48 6.62
CA THR A 136 -1.00 -3.47 6.33
C THR A 136 0.35 -2.78 6.24
N THR A 137 1.38 -3.49 6.66
CA THR A 137 2.78 -3.04 6.50
C THR A 137 3.61 -4.15 5.89
N PHE A 138 4.56 -3.78 5.04
CA PHE A 138 5.59 -4.68 4.51
C PHE A 138 6.96 -4.04 4.74
N THR A 139 7.96 -4.86 4.99
CA THR A 139 9.34 -4.39 5.13
C THR A 139 10.28 -5.34 4.40
N TYR A 140 11.08 -4.78 3.50
CA TYR A 140 12.04 -5.50 2.68
C TYR A 140 13.45 -4.94 2.87
N PRO A 141 14.49 -5.76 2.81
CA PRO A 141 15.86 -5.28 2.80
C PRO A 141 16.17 -4.53 1.51
N ALA A 142 17.22 -3.71 1.52
CA ALA A 142 17.64 -2.90 0.37
C ALA A 142 17.90 -3.72 -0.91
N SER A 143 18.31 -4.99 -0.76
CA SER A 143 18.63 -5.91 -1.88
C SER A 143 17.41 -6.51 -2.58
N THR A 144 16.20 -6.40 -2.00
CA THR A 144 15.01 -7.10 -2.49
C THR A 144 13.95 -6.12 -2.93
N GLY A 145 13.70 -6.06 -4.25
CA GLY A 145 12.60 -5.28 -4.82
C GLY A 145 11.24 -5.84 -4.41
N ARG A 146 10.26 -4.92 -4.24
CA ARG A 146 8.91 -5.27 -3.80
C ARG A 146 8.08 -5.88 -4.92
N ASN A 147 7.13 -6.73 -4.55
CA ASN A 147 6.12 -7.25 -5.46
C ASN A 147 4.88 -6.34 -5.43
N PHE A 148 4.71 -5.50 -6.43
CA PHE A 148 3.58 -4.57 -6.53
C PHE A 148 2.26 -5.26 -6.85
N ASP A 149 2.28 -6.43 -7.48
CA ASP A 149 1.06 -7.23 -7.68
C ASP A 149 0.52 -7.74 -6.34
N GLU A 150 1.40 -8.07 -5.38
CA GLU A 150 0.99 -8.40 -4.01
C GLU A 150 0.43 -7.19 -3.26
N ILE A 151 1.00 -6.01 -3.45
CA ILE A 151 0.46 -4.77 -2.86
C ILE A 151 -0.96 -4.52 -3.36
N LEU A 152 -1.19 -4.63 -4.67
CA LEU A 152 -2.53 -4.50 -5.26
C LEU A 152 -3.49 -5.59 -4.78
N ARG A 153 -3.04 -6.85 -4.72
CA ARG A 153 -3.82 -7.97 -4.20
C ARG A 153 -4.29 -7.73 -2.77
N VAL A 154 -3.42 -7.22 -1.91
CA VAL A 154 -3.77 -6.91 -0.51
C VAL A 154 -4.76 -5.76 -0.43
N ILE A 155 -4.63 -4.73 -1.26
CA ILE A 155 -5.60 -3.64 -1.35
C ILE A 155 -6.98 -4.17 -1.77
N ASP A 156 -7.04 -5.02 -2.82
CA ASP A 156 -8.28 -5.64 -3.26
C ASP A 156 -8.94 -6.46 -2.13
N SER A 157 -8.15 -7.22 -1.40
CA SER A 157 -8.60 -7.98 -0.24
C SER A 157 -9.18 -7.08 0.86
N LEU A 158 -8.47 -6.00 1.22
CA LEU A 158 -8.91 -5.08 2.27
C LEU A 158 -10.22 -4.37 1.88
N GLN A 159 -10.33 -3.89 0.65
CA GLN A 159 -11.54 -3.22 0.16
C GLN A 159 -12.73 -4.17 0.08
N LEU A 160 -12.51 -5.41 -0.34
CA LEU A 160 -13.54 -6.45 -0.37
C LEU A 160 -14.04 -6.78 1.04
N THR A 161 -13.12 -7.02 1.98
CA THR A 161 -13.47 -7.40 3.36
C THR A 161 -14.08 -6.25 4.17
N ASP A 162 -13.78 -5.00 3.84
CA ASP A 162 -14.44 -3.82 4.43
C ASP A 162 -15.90 -3.68 3.96
N SER A 163 -16.18 -4.01 2.71
CA SER A 163 -17.51 -3.85 2.10
C SER A 163 -18.41 -5.08 2.28
N HIS A 164 -17.85 -6.26 2.44
CA HIS A 164 -18.57 -7.53 2.55
C HIS A 164 -18.11 -8.32 3.78
N LYS A 165 -19.02 -9.10 4.35
CA LYS A 165 -18.75 -9.97 5.50
C LYS A 165 -18.06 -11.27 5.10
N VAL A 166 -16.91 -11.14 4.45
CA VAL A 166 -16.07 -12.24 3.97
C VAL A 166 -14.63 -12.06 4.43
N ALA A 167 -13.86 -13.12 4.30
CA ALA A 167 -12.41 -13.11 4.43
C ALA A 167 -11.80 -13.75 3.17
N THR A 168 -10.65 -13.27 2.75
CA THR A 168 -9.91 -13.83 1.62
C THR A 168 -9.01 -14.98 2.08
N PRO A 169 -9.10 -16.17 1.46
CA PRO A 169 -8.26 -17.29 1.82
C PRO A 169 -6.80 -17.09 1.38
N ALA A 170 -5.93 -18.01 1.79
CA ALA A 170 -4.53 -18.02 1.36
C ALA A 170 -4.42 -17.98 -0.17
N ASN A 171 -3.49 -17.17 -0.69
CA ASN A 171 -3.21 -16.98 -2.12
C ASN A 171 -4.39 -16.45 -2.96
N TRP A 172 -5.46 -15.99 -2.33
CA TRP A 172 -6.62 -15.42 -3.01
C TRP A 172 -6.21 -14.30 -3.98
N LYS A 173 -6.85 -14.27 -5.13
CA LYS A 173 -6.79 -13.19 -6.12
C LYS A 173 -8.18 -12.66 -6.40
N ASP A 174 -8.29 -11.42 -6.86
CA ASP A 174 -9.56 -10.81 -7.21
C ASP A 174 -10.29 -11.64 -8.28
N GLY A 175 -11.48 -12.14 -7.92
CA GLY A 175 -12.28 -13.06 -8.71
C GLY A 175 -12.37 -14.49 -8.14
N ASP A 176 -11.45 -14.85 -7.24
CA ASP A 176 -11.50 -16.16 -6.58
C ASP A 176 -12.60 -16.22 -5.50
N ASP A 177 -13.01 -17.43 -5.15
CA ASP A 177 -13.93 -17.67 -4.05
C ASP A 177 -13.38 -17.15 -2.72
N VAL A 178 -14.29 -16.78 -1.83
CA VAL A 178 -13.99 -16.22 -0.51
C VAL A 178 -14.61 -17.04 0.61
N VAL A 179 -14.18 -16.78 1.85
CA VAL A 179 -14.69 -17.44 3.04
C VAL A 179 -15.70 -16.53 3.77
N ILE A 180 -16.87 -17.07 4.10
CA ILE A 180 -17.86 -16.36 4.92
C ILE A 180 -17.35 -16.29 6.37
N VAL A 181 -17.36 -15.08 6.96
CA VAL A 181 -16.92 -14.91 8.35
C VAL A 181 -17.79 -15.72 9.32
N PRO A 182 -17.20 -16.33 10.36
CA PRO A 182 -17.95 -17.21 11.29
C PRO A 182 -19.07 -16.51 12.07
N SER A 183 -19.04 -15.19 12.17
CA SER A 183 -20.04 -14.40 12.89
C SER A 183 -21.43 -14.40 12.23
N ILE A 184 -21.54 -14.70 10.93
CA ILE A 184 -22.82 -14.82 10.25
C ILE A 184 -23.33 -16.25 10.39
N GLN A 185 -24.42 -16.43 11.17
CA GLN A 185 -25.03 -17.74 11.41
C GLN A 185 -26.50 -17.81 10.97
N ASP A 186 -27.18 -16.65 10.92
CA ASP A 186 -28.59 -16.58 10.54
C ASP A 186 -28.79 -16.99 9.08
N PRO A 187 -29.65 -18.00 8.79
CA PRO A 187 -29.94 -18.44 7.44
C PRO A 187 -30.52 -17.35 6.53
N ALA A 188 -31.31 -16.43 7.08
CA ALA A 188 -31.89 -15.34 6.31
C ALA A 188 -30.83 -14.32 5.91
N GLU A 189 -29.91 -13.97 6.82
CA GLU A 189 -28.77 -13.11 6.53
C GLU A 189 -27.82 -13.75 5.51
N LEU A 190 -27.55 -15.06 5.63
CA LEU A 190 -26.74 -15.79 4.67
C LEU A 190 -27.35 -15.75 3.26
N ALA A 191 -28.65 -16.02 3.13
CA ALA A 191 -29.33 -15.99 1.84
C ALA A 191 -29.34 -14.58 1.22
N GLN A 192 -29.51 -13.55 2.03
CA GLN A 192 -29.51 -12.15 1.58
C GLN A 192 -28.12 -11.70 1.12
N ARG A 193 -27.07 -12.01 1.89
CA ARG A 193 -25.69 -11.56 1.59
C ARG A 193 -25.01 -12.36 0.50
N PHE A 194 -25.34 -13.65 0.39
CA PHE A 194 -24.71 -14.59 -0.54
C PHE A 194 -25.77 -15.26 -1.44
N PRO A 195 -26.44 -14.50 -2.32
CA PRO A 195 -27.52 -15.02 -3.17
C PRO A 195 -27.04 -16.08 -4.18
N LYS A 196 -25.74 -16.13 -4.47
CA LYS A 196 -25.12 -17.19 -5.29
C LYS A 196 -24.92 -18.50 -4.51
N GLY A 197 -25.28 -18.53 -3.23
CA GLY A 197 -25.09 -19.67 -2.35
C GLY A 197 -23.66 -19.81 -1.83
N PHE A 198 -23.43 -20.87 -1.07
CA PHE A 198 -22.14 -21.23 -0.52
C PHE A 198 -22.02 -22.73 -0.31
N THR A 199 -20.78 -23.23 -0.23
CA THR A 199 -20.47 -24.61 0.13
C THR A 199 -19.93 -24.66 1.57
N ALA A 200 -20.60 -25.41 2.45
CA ALA A 200 -20.10 -25.66 3.80
C ALA A 200 -19.17 -26.89 3.79
N VAL A 201 -17.88 -26.65 3.63
CA VAL A 201 -16.86 -27.72 3.73
C VAL A 201 -16.77 -28.22 5.17
N ARG A 202 -16.91 -27.31 6.14
CA ARG A 202 -17.04 -27.55 7.58
C ARG A 202 -17.95 -26.46 8.17
N PRO A 203 -18.49 -26.61 9.38
CA PRO A 203 -19.29 -25.55 10.02
C PRO A 203 -18.58 -24.21 10.11
N TYR A 204 -17.25 -24.20 10.25
CA TYR A 204 -16.41 -23.01 10.32
C TYR A 204 -15.80 -22.62 8.98
N LEU A 205 -15.87 -23.44 7.92
CA LEU A 205 -15.28 -23.21 6.61
C LEU A 205 -16.39 -23.25 5.55
N ARG A 206 -16.93 -22.08 5.25
CA ARG A 206 -17.98 -21.87 4.27
C ARG A 206 -17.44 -21.01 3.13
N ILE A 207 -17.43 -21.56 1.94
CA ILE A 207 -16.85 -20.96 0.73
C ILE A 207 -17.98 -20.46 -0.16
N THR A 208 -17.87 -19.23 -0.64
CA THR A 208 -18.84 -18.60 -1.53
C THR A 208 -18.16 -17.89 -2.68
N PRO A 209 -18.78 -17.79 -3.87
CA PRO A 209 -18.29 -16.91 -4.92
C PRO A 209 -18.12 -15.47 -4.40
N GLN A 210 -17.12 -14.77 -4.93
CA GLN A 210 -16.86 -13.38 -4.55
C GLN A 210 -18.13 -12.52 -4.73
N PRO A 211 -18.61 -11.80 -3.68
CA PRO A 211 -19.94 -11.18 -3.71
C PRO A 211 -20.13 -10.06 -4.71
N ASN A 212 -19.05 -9.36 -5.07
CA ASN A 212 -19.07 -8.20 -5.97
C ASN A 212 -18.69 -8.53 -7.44
N LYS A 213 -18.71 -9.80 -7.83
CA LYS A 213 -18.44 -10.28 -9.23
C LYS A 213 -19.68 -10.92 -9.85
#